data_6a2c337a24562f39245db116bf48e0ee
#
_entry.id   6a2c337a24562f39245db116bf48e0ee
#
_cell.length_a   1.000
_cell.length_b   1.000
_cell.length_c   1.000
_cell.angle_alpha   90.00
_cell.angle_beta   90.00
_cell.angle_gamma   90.00
#
_symmetry.space_group_name_H-M   'P 1'
#
loop_
_entity.id
_entity.type
_entity.pdbx_description
1 polymer ?
#
loop_
_entity_poly.entity_id
_entity_poly.type
_entity_poly.pdbx_seq_one_letter_code
_entity_poly.pdbx_strand_id
1 'polypeptide(L)'
;MRTNELILYKNMEYEELLLDMTFLMEHYDNEYYNQEDLKGLLFSCMNELLELSECHGFFGNLWHTFLTFLLANDENAYSTSCEITGETKGSLNLAAEHDFWIFKELFDYDFTALMRVLDAGCFSLLLDYENTQDDRIVFNKRIRDRICNLSRELEQAEDVQSFKQCVTEFYREFGVGKLGLHKAFRVEHTKDGAAEIVPITNIAHVHLNDLVGYEAEKQKLIDNTKAFVEGKRANNCLLYGDAGTGKSSSIKAILNQYYDQGLRMIEVYKHQFQDLNEVIAQIKNRNYKFIIYMDDLSFEEFEIEYKYLKAVIEGGLEKKPDNILIYATSNRRHLVRETFKD
;
A
#
# COMPACT_ATOMS: atom_id res chain seq x y z
N MET A 1 -18.05 -18.95 14.66
CA MET A 1 -17.24 -17.72 14.42
C MET A 1 -18.15 -16.65 13.84
N ARG A 2 -17.92 -15.37 14.14
CA ARG A 2 -18.89 -14.32 13.80
C ARG A 2 -18.42 -13.40 12.66
N THR A 3 -17.69 -13.93 11.70
CA THR A 3 -17.19 -13.13 10.56
C THR A 3 -18.31 -12.45 9.75
N ASN A 4 -19.51 -13.03 9.72
CA ASN A 4 -20.69 -12.41 9.12
C ASN A 4 -21.14 -11.13 9.86
N GLU A 5 -20.74 -10.94 11.13
CA GLU A 5 -21.10 -9.81 11.98
C GLU A 5 -20.07 -8.66 11.89
N LEU A 6 -18.98 -8.80 11.13
CA LEU A 6 -18.04 -7.71 10.87
C LEU A 6 -18.78 -6.49 10.31
N ILE A 7 -18.46 -5.30 10.82
CA ILE A 7 -19.12 -4.03 10.49
C ILE A 7 -18.26 -3.22 9.51
N LEU A 8 -16.99 -3.07 9.82
CA LEU A 8 -16.04 -2.22 9.09
C LEU A 8 -15.20 -3.03 8.10
N TYR A 9 -14.73 -4.20 8.52
CA TYR A 9 -13.85 -5.06 7.73
C TYR A 9 -14.69 -6.00 6.84
N LYS A 10 -15.26 -5.43 5.76
CA LYS A 10 -16.10 -6.13 4.77
C LYS A 10 -15.55 -5.92 3.36
N ASN A 11 -15.83 -6.90 2.49
CA ASN A 11 -15.34 -6.93 1.11
C ASN A 11 -13.81 -6.81 1.02
N MET A 12 -13.12 -7.42 1.98
CA MET A 12 -11.66 -7.48 2.01
C MET A 12 -11.12 -8.31 0.85
N GLU A 13 -9.93 -8.00 0.40
CA GLU A 13 -9.19 -8.91 -0.48
C GLU A 13 -9.00 -10.25 0.26
N TYR A 14 -9.21 -11.40 -0.41
CA TYR A 14 -9.20 -12.75 0.19
C TYR A 14 -10.31 -13.00 1.24
N GLU A 15 -11.44 -12.30 1.18
CA GLU A 15 -12.57 -12.55 2.07
C GLU A 15 -13.10 -14.01 1.97
N GLU A 16 -13.07 -14.62 0.77
CA GLU A 16 -13.49 -16.00 0.57
C GLU A 16 -12.65 -16.97 1.41
N LEU A 17 -11.33 -16.81 1.44
CA LEU A 17 -10.46 -17.64 2.29
C LEU A 17 -10.77 -17.49 3.78
N LEU A 18 -11.07 -16.26 4.24
CA LEU A 18 -11.48 -16.01 5.62
C LEU A 18 -12.80 -16.73 5.94
N LEU A 19 -13.79 -16.65 5.04
CA LEU A 19 -15.10 -17.29 5.21
C LEU A 19 -14.99 -18.81 5.19
N ASP A 20 -14.21 -19.40 4.30
CA ASP A 20 -14.00 -20.83 4.20
C ASP A 20 -13.31 -21.38 5.45
N MET A 21 -12.27 -20.70 5.94
CA MET A 21 -11.61 -21.08 7.19
C MET A 21 -12.55 -20.99 8.39
N THR A 22 -13.34 -19.92 8.50
CA THR A 22 -14.32 -19.78 9.59
C THR A 22 -15.45 -20.79 9.50
N PHE A 23 -15.90 -21.14 8.30
CA PHE A 23 -16.85 -22.23 8.08
C PHE A 23 -16.29 -23.56 8.57
N LEU A 24 -15.04 -23.88 8.25
CA LEU A 24 -14.37 -25.08 8.75
C LEU A 24 -14.27 -25.10 10.27
N MET A 25 -13.89 -23.97 10.90
CA MET A 25 -13.81 -23.84 12.35
C MET A 25 -15.15 -24.09 13.05
N GLU A 26 -16.27 -23.79 12.40
CA GLU A 26 -17.62 -23.99 12.94
C GLU A 26 -18.19 -25.38 12.69
N HIS A 27 -17.74 -26.06 11.62
CA HIS A 27 -18.44 -27.25 11.11
C HIS A 27 -17.55 -28.48 10.97
N TYR A 28 -16.27 -28.45 11.37
CA TYR A 28 -15.36 -29.59 11.20
C TYR A 28 -15.81 -30.89 11.87
N ASP A 29 -16.63 -30.83 12.91
CA ASP A 29 -17.18 -31.97 13.67
C ASP A 29 -18.70 -32.18 13.47
N ASN A 30 -19.30 -31.44 12.52
CA ASN A 30 -20.73 -31.49 12.28
C ASN A 30 -21.10 -32.64 11.35
N GLU A 31 -21.92 -33.57 11.84
CA GLU A 31 -22.35 -34.76 11.13
C GLU A 31 -23.19 -34.50 9.86
N TYR A 32 -23.72 -33.30 9.67
CA TYR A 32 -24.46 -32.91 8.46
C TYR A 32 -23.58 -32.68 7.24
N TYR A 33 -22.28 -32.51 7.43
CA TYR A 33 -21.33 -32.27 6.35
C TYR A 33 -20.47 -33.51 6.07
N ASN A 34 -20.14 -33.73 4.80
CA ASN A 34 -19.22 -34.80 4.43
C ASN A 34 -17.80 -34.45 4.87
N GLN A 35 -17.18 -35.32 5.66
CA GLN A 35 -15.82 -35.13 6.18
C GLN A 35 -14.76 -35.00 5.06
N GLU A 36 -14.92 -35.72 3.95
CA GLU A 36 -14.01 -35.64 2.81
C GLU A 36 -14.12 -34.27 2.11
N ASP A 37 -15.32 -33.68 2.03
CA ASP A 37 -15.52 -32.34 1.46
C ASP A 37 -14.92 -31.27 2.36
N LEU A 38 -15.11 -31.37 3.68
CA LEU A 38 -14.50 -30.46 4.66
C LEU A 38 -12.97 -30.56 4.63
N LYS A 39 -12.44 -31.77 4.53
CA LYS A 39 -11.00 -32.00 4.38
C LYS A 39 -10.50 -31.42 3.08
N GLY A 40 -11.19 -31.59 1.97
CA GLY A 40 -10.86 -31.00 0.67
C GLY A 40 -10.81 -29.46 0.74
N LEU A 41 -11.80 -28.85 1.38
CA LEU A 41 -11.84 -27.40 1.59
C LEU A 41 -10.66 -26.92 2.44
N LEU A 42 -10.32 -27.64 3.52
CA LEU A 42 -9.15 -27.29 4.35
C LEU A 42 -7.85 -27.29 3.54
N PHE A 43 -7.65 -28.31 2.68
CA PHE A 43 -6.46 -28.37 1.83
C PHE A 43 -6.44 -27.26 0.77
N SER A 44 -7.60 -26.81 0.28
CA SER A 44 -7.69 -25.64 -0.59
C SER A 44 -7.26 -24.37 0.15
N CYS A 45 -7.78 -24.15 1.37
CA CYS A 45 -7.37 -23.02 2.22
C CYS A 45 -5.87 -23.05 2.55
N MET A 46 -5.32 -24.25 2.83
CA MET A 46 -3.87 -24.42 3.06
C MET A 46 -3.06 -23.97 1.84
N ASN A 47 -3.49 -24.37 0.63
CA ASN A 47 -2.82 -23.95 -0.60
C ASN A 47 -2.84 -22.44 -0.77
N GLU A 48 -3.98 -21.78 -0.56
CA GLU A 48 -4.10 -20.33 -0.68
C GLU A 48 -3.23 -19.60 0.34
N LEU A 49 -3.17 -20.07 1.60
CA LEU A 49 -2.29 -19.52 2.63
C LEU A 49 -0.79 -19.65 2.24
N LEU A 50 -0.41 -20.78 1.63
CA LEU A 50 0.96 -21.00 1.15
C LEU A 50 1.28 -20.10 -0.04
N GLU A 51 0.41 -20.00 -1.03
CA GLU A 51 0.61 -19.12 -2.20
C GLU A 51 0.74 -17.65 -1.75
N LEU A 52 -0.12 -17.19 -0.83
CA LEU A 52 -0.03 -15.85 -0.26
C LEU A 52 1.30 -15.64 0.47
N SER A 53 1.73 -16.65 1.25
CA SER A 53 2.99 -16.61 1.97
C SER A 53 4.19 -16.50 1.03
N GLU A 54 4.24 -17.31 -0.02
CA GLU A 54 5.32 -17.29 -1.00
C GLU A 54 5.35 -15.97 -1.78
N CYS A 55 4.19 -15.44 -2.18
CA CYS A 55 4.09 -14.14 -2.87
C CYS A 55 4.61 -12.98 -2.04
N HIS A 56 4.43 -13.00 -0.73
CA HIS A 56 4.80 -11.90 0.17
C HIS A 56 6.03 -12.20 1.03
N GLY A 57 6.53 -13.44 1.02
CA GLY A 57 7.65 -13.90 1.84
C GLY A 57 7.29 -14.06 3.32
N PHE A 58 6.04 -14.33 3.66
CA PHE A 58 5.59 -14.50 5.05
C PHE A 58 6.16 -15.76 5.69
N PHE A 59 6.30 -15.74 7.00
CA PHE A 59 6.81 -16.85 7.81
C PHE A 59 6.19 -16.84 9.22
N GLY A 60 6.39 -17.92 9.97
CA GLY A 60 5.78 -18.13 11.29
C GLY A 60 4.36 -18.69 11.17
N ASN A 61 3.44 -18.25 12.02
CA ASN A 61 2.05 -18.67 11.95
C ASN A 61 1.33 -17.99 10.77
N LEU A 62 1.11 -18.73 9.67
CA LEU A 62 0.52 -18.18 8.45
C LEU A 62 -0.94 -17.76 8.63
N TRP A 63 -1.69 -18.40 9.51
CA TRP A 63 -3.06 -17.97 9.84
C TRP A 63 -3.04 -16.57 10.50
N HIS A 64 -2.20 -16.36 11.50
CA HIS A 64 -2.04 -15.06 12.14
C HIS A 64 -1.53 -14.00 11.16
N THR A 65 -0.56 -14.36 10.34
CA THR A 65 -0.01 -13.45 9.33
C THR A 65 -1.04 -13.08 8.27
N PHE A 66 -1.89 -14.02 7.85
CA PHE A 66 -3.01 -13.78 6.95
C PHE A 66 -4.03 -12.81 7.55
N LEU A 67 -4.49 -13.03 8.78
CA LEU A 67 -5.40 -12.12 9.47
C LEU A 67 -4.79 -10.71 9.60
N THR A 68 -3.50 -10.63 9.91
CA THR A 68 -2.77 -9.37 9.99
C THR A 68 -2.68 -8.68 8.63
N PHE A 69 -2.48 -9.46 7.57
CA PHE A 69 -2.46 -8.94 6.19
C PHE A 69 -3.82 -8.33 5.81
N LEU A 70 -4.93 -8.98 6.16
CA LEU A 70 -6.27 -8.42 5.96
C LEU A 70 -6.42 -7.08 6.67
N LEU A 71 -6.08 -7.01 7.97
CA LEU A 71 -6.15 -5.78 8.77
C LEU A 71 -5.28 -4.67 8.18
N ALA A 72 -4.05 -4.97 7.76
CA ALA A 72 -3.11 -3.98 7.24
C ALA A 72 -3.51 -3.41 5.87
N ASN A 73 -4.27 -4.17 5.07
CA ASN A 73 -4.65 -3.78 3.71
C ASN A 73 -6.06 -3.21 3.57
N ASP A 74 -6.96 -3.45 4.54
CA ASP A 74 -8.34 -3.02 4.44
C ASP A 74 -8.52 -1.52 4.73
N GLU A 75 -8.79 -0.75 3.67
CA GLU A 75 -9.04 0.69 3.75
C GLU A 75 -10.51 0.98 4.07
N ASN A 76 -10.84 1.02 5.34
CA ASN A 76 -12.18 1.36 5.85
C ASN A 76 -12.20 2.71 6.60
N ALA A 77 -13.39 3.11 7.07
CA ALA A 77 -13.56 4.39 7.76
C ALA A 77 -12.70 4.50 9.04
N TYR A 78 -12.49 3.39 9.77
CA TYR A 78 -11.66 3.39 10.97
C TYR A 78 -10.17 3.44 10.64
N SER A 79 -9.69 2.54 9.76
CA SER A 79 -8.27 2.44 9.42
C SER A 79 -7.74 3.72 8.80
N THR A 80 -8.50 4.35 7.87
CA THR A 80 -8.14 5.63 7.26
C THR A 80 -8.19 6.80 8.25
N SER A 81 -9.14 6.78 9.21
CA SER A 81 -9.18 7.79 10.26
C SER A 81 -7.98 7.69 11.20
N CYS A 82 -7.59 6.46 11.59
CA CYS A 82 -6.40 6.23 12.42
C CYS A 82 -5.10 6.66 11.74
N GLU A 83 -5.00 6.48 10.42
CA GLU A 83 -3.88 6.98 9.61
C GLU A 83 -3.69 8.50 9.77
N ILE A 84 -4.80 9.25 9.86
CA ILE A 84 -4.78 10.72 9.91
C ILE A 84 -4.61 11.24 11.35
N THR A 85 -5.39 10.71 12.29
CA THR A 85 -5.53 11.27 13.64
C THR A 85 -5.02 10.36 14.77
N GLY A 86 -4.62 9.13 14.46
CA GLY A 86 -4.39 8.09 15.45
C GLY A 86 -5.71 7.55 16.01
N GLU A 87 -5.76 7.24 17.30
CA GLU A 87 -6.97 6.66 17.90
C GLU A 87 -8.20 7.55 17.72
N THR A 88 -9.28 6.95 17.18
CA THR A 88 -10.57 7.62 16.99
C THR A 88 -11.44 7.52 18.24
N LYS A 89 -12.40 8.43 18.37
CA LYS A 89 -13.38 8.45 19.47
C LYS A 89 -14.80 8.25 18.94
N GLY A 90 -15.71 7.84 19.81
CA GLY A 90 -17.14 7.74 19.48
C GLY A 90 -17.55 6.42 18.85
N SER A 91 -18.66 6.42 18.12
CA SER A 91 -19.30 5.19 17.62
C SER A 91 -18.45 4.39 16.65
N LEU A 92 -17.62 5.07 15.84
CA LEU A 92 -16.70 4.40 14.93
C LEU A 92 -15.68 3.55 15.67
N ASN A 93 -15.20 4.03 16.81
CA ASN A 93 -14.30 3.31 17.69
C ASN A 93 -14.97 2.06 18.31
N LEU A 94 -16.24 2.15 18.67
CA LEU A 94 -17.00 1.01 19.18
C LEU A 94 -17.25 -0.05 18.11
N ALA A 95 -17.51 0.38 16.86
CA ALA A 95 -17.65 -0.55 15.74
C ALA A 95 -16.34 -1.29 15.45
N ALA A 96 -15.21 -0.58 15.51
CA ALA A 96 -13.89 -1.19 15.35
C ALA A 96 -13.57 -2.18 16.49
N GLU A 97 -13.92 -1.83 17.72
CA GLU A 97 -13.73 -2.69 18.90
C GLU A 97 -14.54 -4.00 18.78
N HIS A 98 -15.76 -3.92 18.24
CA HIS A 98 -16.57 -5.08 17.92
C HIS A 98 -15.85 -5.98 16.88
N ASP A 99 -15.34 -5.42 15.79
CA ASP A 99 -14.65 -6.20 14.76
C ASP A 99 -13.32 -6.78 15.28
N PHE A 100 -12.55 -6.03 16.06
CA PHE A 100 -11.32 -6.52 16.67
C PHE A 100 -11.56 -7.62 17.70
N TRP A 101 -12.71 -7.63 18.36
CA TRP A 101 -13.10 -8.76 19.20
C TRP A 101 -13.25 -10.04 18.36
N ILE A 102 -13.86 -9.96 17.16
CA ILE A 102 -13.98 -11.09 16.23
C ILE A 102 -12.60 -11.52 15.72
N PHE A 103 -11.74 -10.57 15.31
CA PHE A 103 -10.38 -10.90 14.89
C PHE A 103 -9.56 -11.54 16.03
N LYS A 104 -9.72 -11.07 17.26
CA LYS A 104 -9.04 -11.66 18.42
C LYS A 104 -9.49 -13.12 18.66
N GLU A 105 -10.78 -13.42 18.55
CA GLU A 105 -11.29 -14.80 18.60
C GLU A 105 -10.66 -15.68 17.50
N LEU A 106 -10.45 -15.15 16.30
CA LEU A 106 -9.79 -15.86 15.21
C LEU A 106 -8.31 -16.09 15.46
N PHE A 107 -7.62 -15.14 16.08
CA PHE A 107 -6.22 -15.28 16.49
C PHE A 107 -6.04 -16.33 17.58
N ASP A 108 -6.95 -16.38 18.54
CA ASP A 108 -6.88 -17.29 19.68
C ASP A 108 -7.40 -18.72 19.36
N TYR A 109 -7.82 -18.98 18.14
CA TYR A 109 -8.42 -20.26 17.78
C TYR A 109 -7.40 -21.40 17.82
N ASP A 110 -7.72 -22.46 18.59
CA ASP A 110 -6.92 -23.69 18.66
C ASP A 110 -7.34 -24.70 17.58
N PHE A 111 -6.49 -24.89 16.60
CA PHE A 111 -6.70 -25.84 15.49
C PHE A 111 -6.54 -27.31 15.87
N THR A 112 -6.15 -27.66 17.09
CA THR A 112 -5.83 -29.04 17.51
C THR A 112 -6.99 -30.01 17.27
N ALA A 113 -8.20 -29.61 17.62
CA ALA A 113 -9.38 -30.42 17.43
C ALA A 113 -9.75 -30.61 15.95
N LEU A 114 -9.72 -29.53 15.17
CA LEU A 114 -9.98 -29.54 13.73
C LEU A 114 -8.99 -30.47 13.00
N MET A 115 -7.68 -30.31 13.26
CA MET A 115 -6.63 -31.15 12.67
C MET A 115 -6.83 -32.63 12.96
N ARG A 116 -7.25 -32.95 14.19
CA ARG A 116 -7.49 -34.34 14.60
C ARG A 116 -8.73 -34.94 13.92
N VAL A 117 -9.85 -34.22 13.88
CA VAL A 117 -11.13 -34.71 13.31
C VAL A 117 -11.01 -34.88 11.80
N LEU A 118 -10.40 -33.95 11.10
CA LEU A 118 -10.22 -34.00 9.64
C LEU A 118 -9.00 -34.82 9.22
N ASP A 119 -8.28 -35.45 10.16
CA ASP A 119 -7.03 -36.17 9.87
C ASP A 119 -6.06 -35.32 8.99
N ALA A 120 -5.83 -34.08 9.40
CA ALA A 120 -5.07 -33.09 8.69
C ALA A 120 -3.87 -32.58 9.51
N GLY A 121 -3.08 -33.48 10.09
CA GLY A 121 -1.92 -33.15 10.92
C GLY A 121 -0.87 -32.28 10.22
N CYS A 122 -0.83 -32.32 8.88
CA CYS A 122 0.06 -31.45 8.09
C CYS A 122 -0.29 -29.95 8.18
N PHE A 123 -1.47 -29.57 8.64
CA PHE A 123 -1.82 -28.17 8.88
C PHE A 123 -0.85 -27.50 9.88
N SER A 124 -0.24 -28.27 10.77
CA SER A 124 0.77 -27.77 11.70
C SER A 124 1.96 -27.08 11.01
N LEU A 125 2.26 -27.43 9.76
CA LEU A 125 3.30 -26.77 8.95
C LEU A 125 3.02 -25.27 8.74
N LEU A 126 1.74 -24.89 8.69
CA LEU A 126 1.31 -23.50 8.50
C LEU A 126 1.36 -22.68 9.79
N LEU A 127 1.37 -23.34 10.95
CA LEU A 127 1.42 -22.66 12.24
C LEU A 127 2.85 -22.29 12.66
N ASP A 128 3.85 -22.89 12.01
CA ASP A 128 5.27 -22.56 12.22
C ASP A 128 6.02 -22.72 10.88
N TYR A 129 5.63 -21.88 9.93
CA TYR A 129 6.13 -21.94 8.56
C TYR A 129 7.48 -21.27 8.41
N GLU A 130 8.45 -22.00 7.88
CA GLU A 130 9.76 -21.49 7.51
C GLU A 130 9.80 -21.18 6.01
N ASN A 131 9.79 -19.89 5.67
CA ASN A 131 10.01 -19.48 4.30
C ASN A 131 11.53 -19.53 3.98
N THR A 132 11.92 -20.42 3.09
CA THR A 132 13.29 -20.45 2.58
C THR A 132 13.51 -19.24 1.68
N GLN A 133 14.27 -18.27 2.17
CA GLN A 133 14.62 -17.06 1.40
C GLN A 133 15.43 -17.46 0.17
N ASP A 134 14.76 -17.76 -0.92
CA ASP A 134 15.40 -17.84 -2.22
C ASP A 134 15.50 -16.43 -2.79
N ASP A 135 16.73 -15.94 -3.04
CA ASP A 135 16.99 -14.61 -3.63
C ASP A 135 16.35 -14.41 -5.01
N ARG A 136 15.72 -15.45 -5.56
CA ARG A 136 15.01 -15.44 -6.83
C ARG A 136 13.58 -14.90 -6.74
N ILE A 137 12.97 -14.88 -5.57
CA ILE A 137 11.62 -14.36 -5.38
C ILE A 137 11.69 -12.90 -4.96
N VAL A 138 11.13 -12.00 -5.77
CA VAL A 138 11.14 -10.56 -5.51
C VAL A 138 9.88 -10.18 -4.74
N PHE A 139 9.98 -10.08 -3.43
CA PHE A 139 8.95 -9.50 -2.57
C PHE A 139 9.48 -8.30 -1.78
N ASN A 140 8.57 -7.48 -1.27
CA ASN A 140 8.95 -6.30 -0.50
C ASN A 140 9.27 -6.68 0.96
N LYS A 141 10.56 -6.92 1.24
CA LYS A 141 11.05 -7.34 2.58
C LYS A 141 10.55 -6.43 3.71
N ARG A 142 10.44 -5.13 3.46
CA ARG A 142 9.98 -4.18 4.47
C ARG A 142 8.49 -4.35 4.80
N ILE A 143 7.63 -4.57 3.79
CA ILE A 143 6.19 -4.83 4.01
C ILE A 143 6.03 -6.15 4.75
N ARG A 144 6.74 -7.20 4.30
CA ARG A 144 6.79 -8.49 5.00
C ARG A 144 7.13 -8.33 6.46
N ASP A 145 8.24 -7.64 6.75
CA ASP A 145 8.73 -7.48 8.13
C ASP A 145 7.73 -6.72 9.00
N ARG A 146 7.08 -5.68 8.47
CA ARG A 146 6.03 -4.95 9.18
C ARG A 146 4.83 -5.82 9.51
N ILE A 147 4.33 -6.60 8.54
CA ILE A 147 3.18 -7.49 8.75
C ILE A 147 3.55 -8.62 9.71
N CYS A 148 4.70 -9.28 9.55
CA CYS A 148 5.14 -10.33 10.47
C CYS A 148 5.41 -9.81 11.88
N ASN A 149 5.89 -8.57 12.05
CA ASN A 149 6.07 -7.97 13.37
C ASN A 149 4.72 -7.66 14.01
N LEU A 150 3.80 -7.02 13.29
CA LEU A 150 2.45 -6.78 13.80
C LEU A 150 1.75 -8.11 14.16
N SER A 151 1.89 -9.15 13.35
CA SER A 151 1.32 -10.47 13.63
C SER A 151 1.78 -11.02 14.99
N ARG A 152 3.08 -10.88 15.31
CA ARG A 152 3.61 -11.31 16.63
C ARG A 152 3.11 -10.43 17.78
N GLU A 153 2.96 -9.13 17.56
CA GLU A 153 2.39 -8.23 18.58
C GLU A 153 0.92 -8.57 18.86
N LEU A 154 0.14 -8.87 17.81
CA LEU A 154 -1.26 -9.26 17.92
C LEU A 154 -1.44 -10.63 18.60
N GLU A 155 -0.54 -11.57 18.34
CA GLU A 155 -0.52 -12.88 19.03
C GLU A 155 -0.26 -12.72 20.55
N GLN A 156 0.54 -11.73 20.95
CA GLN A 156 0.85 -11.45 22.35
C GLN A 156 -0.19 -10.58 23.06
N ALA A 157 -1.15 -10.02 22.33
CA ALA A 157 -2.21 -9.20 22.90
C ALA A 157 -3.09 -10.03 23.84
N GLU A 158 -3.19 -9.65 25.11
CA GLU A 158 -3.96 -10.40 26.12
C GLU A 158 -5.46 -10.20 25.98
N ASP A 159 -5.89 -9.03 25.48
CA ASP A 159 -7.28 -8.65 25.35
C ASP A 159 -7.55 -7.84 24.06
N VAL A 160 -8.83 -7.55 23.82
CA VAL A 160 -9.28 -6.77 22.64
C VAL A 160 -8.72 -5.35 22.65
N GLN A 161 -8.48 -4.76 23.81
CA GLN A 161 -7.98 -3.37 23.90
C GLN A 161 -6.51 -3.30 23.49
N SER A 162 -5.67 -4.22 23.97
CA SER A 162 -4.28 -4.33 23.54
C SER A 162 -4.16 -4.70 22.07
N PHE A 163 -5.00 -5.62 21.57
CA PHE A 163 -5.10 -5.97 20.16
C PHE A 163 -5.41 -4.74 19.29
N LYS A 164 -6.47 -4.00 19.64
CA LYS A 164 -6.87 -2.76 18.99
C LYS A 164 -5.75 -1.72 19.02
N GLN A 165 -5.06 -1.57 20.15
CA GLN A 165 -3.96 -0.62 20.28
C GLN A 165 -2.84 -0.93 19.29
N CYS A 166 -2.39 -2.17 19.17
CA CYS A 166 -1.37 -2.59 18.19
C CYS A 166 -1.78 -2.22 16.76
N VAL A 167 -3.02 -2.56 16.37
CA VAL A 167 -3.52 -2.24 15.01
C VAL A 167 -3.61 -0.73 14.79
N THR A 168 -4.11 0.03 15.76
CA THR A 168 -4.25 1.49 15.67
C THR A 168 -2.90 2.19 15.56
N GLU A 169 -1.91 1.74 16.34
CA GLU A 169 -0.53 2.26 16.27
C GLU A 169 0.12 1.94 14.93
N PHE A 170 -0.11 0.73 14.41
CA PHE A 170 0.35 0.37 13.08
C PHE A 170 -0.22 1.30 11.99
N TYR A 171 -1.54 1.58 12.00
CA TYR A 171 -2.15 2.51 11.05
C TYR A 171 -1.59 3.93 11.16
N ARG A 172 -1.34 4.39 12.38
CA ARG A 172 -0.76 5.72 12.63
C ARG A 172 0.67 5.83 12.12
N GLU A 173 1.48 4.78 12.31
CA GLU A 173 2.91 4.79 11.99
C GLU A 173 3.16 4.47 10.51
N PHE A 174 2.51 3.46 9.97
CA PHE A 174 2.78 2.93 8.64
C PHE A 174 1.68 3.23 7.63
N GLY A 175 0.50 3.62 8.09
CA GLY A 175 -0.69 3.79 7.28
C GLY A 175 -1.41 2.49 6.96
N VAL A 176 -2.39 2.57 6.08
CA VAL A 176 -3.24 1.43 5.69
C VAL A 176 -3.27 1.26 4.18
N GLY A 177 -3.44 0.03 3.74
CA GLY A 177 -3.62 -0.34 2.36
C GLY A 177 -2.41 -0.06 1.47
N LYS A 178 -2.64 -0.06 0.18
CA LYS A 178 -1.56 0.11 -0.80
C LYS A 178 -0.77 1.41 -0.63
N LEU A 179 -1.45 2.53 -0.32
CA LEU A 179 -0.81 3.84 -0.15
C LEU A 179 0.04 3.94 1.13
N GLY A 180 -0.33 3.22 2.18
CA GLY A 180 0.46 3.12 3.42
C GLY A 180 1.72 2.28 3.23
N LEU A 181 1.56 1.11 2.66
CA LEU A 181 2.60 0.09 2.62
C LEU A 181 3.64 0.29 1.51
N HIS A 182 3.27 0.94 0.38
CA HIS A 182 4.16 1.10 -0.79
C HIS A 182 4.67 2.53 -0.94
N LYS A 183 5.85 2.68 -1.59
CA LYS A 183 6.51 3.98 -1.81
C LYS A 183 6.11 4.64 -3.12
N ALA A 184 6.02 3.84 -4.19
CA ALA A 184 5.80 4.32 -5.54
C ALA A 184 4.68 3.55 -6.22
N PHE A 185 4.06 4.23 -7.15
CA PHE A 185 2.88 3.78 -7.85
C PHE A 185 2.98 4.20 -9.31
N ARG A 186 2.22 3.50 -10.15
CA ARG A 186 1.93 3.88 -11.54
C ARG A 186 0.42 3.93 -11.76
N VAL A 187 0.01 4.54 -12.83
CA VAL A 187 -1.39 4.57 -13.25
C VAL A 187 -1.64 3.41 -14.20
N GLU A 188 -2.66 2.63 -13.94
CA GLU A 188 -3.19 1.60 -14.83
C GLU A 188 -4.68 1.85 -15.05
N HIS A 189 -5.29 1.20 -16.04
CA HIS A 189 -6.72 1.28 -16.28
C HIS A 189 -7.41 -0.02 -15.92
N THR A 190 -8.50 0.08 -15.18
CA THR A 190 -9.40 -1.06 -14.92
C THR A 190 -10.08 -1.54 -16.22
N LYS A 191 -10.73 -2.68 -16.17
CA LYS A 191 -11.51 -3.20 -17.31
C LYS A 191 -12.59 -2.22 -17.80
N ASP A 192 -13.08 -1.39 -16.88
CA ASP A 192 -14.12 -0.37 -17.16
C ASP A 192 -13.52 0.97 -17.62
N GLY A 193 -12.20 1.05 -17.74
CA GLY A 193 -11.46 2.22 -18.22
C GLY A 193 -11.19 3.30 -17.18
N ALA A 194 -11.51 3.09 -15.90
CA ALA A 194 -11.18 4.02 -14.83
C ALA A 194 -9.68 3.98 -14.48
N ALA A 195 -9.10 5.13 -14.15
CA ALA A 195 -7.70 5.19 -13.72
C ALA A 195 -7.53 4.65 -12.30
N GLU A 196 -6.62 3.70 -12.14
CA GLU A 196 -6.26 3.09 -10.87
C GLU A 196 -4.78 3.29 -10.55
N ILE A 197 -4.50 3.60 -9.28
CA ILE A 197 -3.13 3.72 -8.77
C ILE A 197 -2.67 2.33 -8.29
N VAL A 198 -1.65 1.77 -8.96
CA VAL A 198 -1.13 0.41 -8.71
C VAL A 198 0.30 0.50 -8.14
N PRO A 199 0.65 -0.28 -7.09
CA PRO A 199 1.98 -0.25 -6.50
C PRO A 199 3.09 -0.71 -7.47
N ILE A 200 4.25 -0.05 -7.39
CA ILE A 200 5.49 -0.50 -8.00
C ILE A 200 6.31 -1.21 -6.90
N THR A 201 6.49 -2.51 -7.03
CA THR A 201 7.17 -3.32 -6.00
C THR A 201 8.69 -3.27 -6.10
N ASN A 202 9.23 -3.14 -7.31
CA ASN A 202 10.67 -3.13 -7.56
C ASN A 202 11.14 -1.71 -7.92
N ILE A 203 11.60 -0.97 -6.92
CA ILE A 203 12.11 0.39 -7.09
C ILE A 203 13.62 0.37 -6.96
N ALA A 204 14.31 1.08 -7.85
CA ALA A 204 15.77 1.20 -7.81
C ALA A 204 16.24 1.79 -6.47
N HIS A 205 17.16 1.08 -5.80
CA HIS A 205 17.82 1.56 -4.58
C HIS A 205 18.92 2.57 -4.96
N VAL A 206 18.53 3.81 -5.15
CA VAL A 206 19.42 4.94 -5.40
C VAL A 206 19.39 5.86 -4.19
N HIS A 207 20.55 6.26 -3.69
CA HIS A 207 20.68 7.25 -2.63
C HIS A 207 21.25 8.55 -3.19
N LEU A 208 20.94 9.68 -2.57
CA LEU A 208 21.45 10.99 -3.01
C LEU A 208 22.99 11.05 -2.96
N ASN A 209 23.60 10.34 -2.03
CA ASN A 209 25.05 10.26 -1.90
C ASN A 209 25.74 9.47 -3.04
N ASP A 210 24.98 8.64 -3.75
CA ASP A 210 25.48 7.87 -4.90
C ASP A 210 25.62 8.72 -6.16
N LEU A 211 25.00 9.91 -6.16
CA LEU A 211 24.96 10.83 -7.28
C LEU A 211 26.08 11.85 -7.17
N VAL A 212 27.04 11.78 -8.09
CA VAL A 212 28.20 12.70 -8.12
C VAL A 212 27.89 13.94 -8.97
N GLY A 213 28.23 15.11 -8.47
CA GLY A 213 28.04 16.39 -9.16
C GLY A 213 26.68 17.06 -8.92
N TYR A 214 26.51 18.26 -9.45
CA TYR A 214 25.28 19.06 -9.34
C TYR A 214 24.81 19.32 -7.90
N GLU A 215 25.76 19.58 -6.97
CA GLU A 215 25.46 19.67 -5.54
C GLU A 215 24.47 20.80 -5.21
N ALA A 216 24.58 21.94 -5.89
CA ALA A 216 23.68 23.07 -5.66
C ALA A 216 22.24 22.77 -6.13
N GLU A 217 22.09 22.09 -7.26
CA GLU A 217 20.81 21.68 -7.81
C GLU A 217 20.16 20.59 -6.96
N LYS A 218 20.94 19.59 -6.53
CA LYS A 218 20.50 18.56 -5.60
C LYS A 218 20.02 19.16 -4.29
N GLN A 219 20.78 20.13 -3.73
CA GLN A 219 20.40 20.77 -2.47
C GLN A 219 19.06 21.52 -2.60
N LYS A 220 18.81 22.22 -3.71
CA LYS A 220 17.52 22.87 -3.96
C LYS A 220 16.36 21.87 -4.02
N LEU A 221 16.57 20.71 -4.66
CA LEU A 221 15.58 19.64 -4.73
C LEU A 221 15.30 19.07 -3.33
N ILE A 222 16.35 18.82 -2.54
CA ILE A 222 16.27 18.35 -1.16
C ILE A 222 15.49 19.34 -0.30
N ASP A 223 15.87 20.64 -0.33
CA ASP A 223 15.24 21.68 0.50
C ASP A 223 13.76 21.84 0.17
N ASN A 224 13.40 21.82 -1.13
CA ASN A 224 12.01 21.88 -1.57
C ASN A 224 11.20 20.68 -1.10
N THR A 225 11.77 19.47 -1.23
CA THR A 225 11.08 18.24 -0.81
C THR A 225 10.97 18.15 0.70
N LYS A 226 12.01 18.54 1.43
CA LYS A 226 11.99 18.61 2.89
C LYS A 226 10.91 19.59 3.37
N ALA A 227 10.82 20.77 2.81
CA ALA A 227 9.76 21.72 3.13
C ALA A 227 8.37 21.12 2.88
N PHE A 228 8.21 20.39 1.78
CA PHE A 228 6.95 19.74 1.42
C PHE A 228 6.53 18.67 2.44
N VAL A 229 7.42 17.74 2.82
CA VAL A 229 7.09 16.68 3.78
C VAL A 229 6.86 17.23 5.19
N GLU A 230 7.52 18.35 5.54
CA GLU A 230 7.28 19.07 6.79
C GLU A 230 5.98 19.91 6.78
N GLY A 231 5.18 19.86 5.71
CA GLY A 231 3.93 20.61 5.57
C GLY A 231 4.12 22.12 5.31
N LYS A 232 5.33 22.54 4.96
CA LYS A 232 5.66 23.91 4.59
C LYS A 232 5.36 24.18 3.10
N ARG A 233 5.35 25.44 2.69
CA ARG A 233 5.21 25.81 1.28
C ARG A 233 6.36 25.25 0.45
N ALA A 234 6.01 24.55 -0.63
CA ALA A 234 6.93 24.00 -1.60
C ALA A 234 6.36 24.15 -3.03
N ASN A 235 7.21 23.95 -4.03
CA ASN A 235 6.87 24.21 -5.42
C ASN A 235 6.96 22.94 -6.27
N ASN A 236 6.23 22.90 -7.39
CA ASN A 236 6.51 21.95 -8.45
C ASN A 236 7.93 22.14 -8.97
N CYS A 237 8.59 21.06 -9.39
CA CYS A 237 9.97 21.08 -9.85
C CYS A 237 10.09 20.55 -11.28
N LEU A 238 10.90 21.25 -12.09
CA LEU A 238 11.37 20.75 -13.38
C LEU A 238 12.90 20.62 -13.34
N LEU A 239 13.40 19.39 -13.44
CA LEU A 239 14.81 19.08 -13.61
C LEU A 239 15.12 18.99 -15.10
N TYR A 240 15.86 19.94 -15.64
CA TYR A 240 16.22 19.95 -17.05
C TYR A 240 17.73 19.92 -17.26
N GLY A 241 18.17 19.40 -18.40
CA GLY A 241 19.58 19.27 -18.77
C GLY A 241 19.82 18.05 -19.65
N ASP A 242 21.06 17.83 -20.05
CA ASP A 242 21.42 16.74 -20.97
C ASP A 242 21.06 15.34 -20.45
N ALA A 243 20.91 14.39 -21.36
CA ALA A 243 20.68 12.99 -21.01
C ALA A 243 21.83 12.44 -20.16
N GLY A 244 21.53 11.55 -19.23
CA GLY A 244 22.54 10.91 -18.38
C GLY A 244 23.08 11.75 -17.22
N THR A 245 22.55 12.96 -16.96
CA THR A 245 23.00 13.84 -15.85
C THR A 245 22.40 13.49 -14.49
N GLY A 246 21.70 12.36 -14.35
CA GLY A 246 21.18 11.88 -13.07
C GLY A 246 19.83 12.49 -12.64
N LYS A 247 19.09 13.20 -13.51
CA LYS A 247 17.79 13.84 -13.18
C LYS A 247 16.79 12.86 -12.58
N SER A 248 16.47 11.80 -13.31
CA SER A 248 15.50 10.77 -12.88
C SER A 248 16.00 10.00 -11.65
N SER A 249 17.33 9.78 -11.57
CA SER A 249 17.94 9.14 -10.40
C SER A 249 17.83 10.03 -9.15
N SER A 250 17.95 11.34 -9.29
CA SER A 250 17.77 12.28 -8.16
C SER A 250 16.35 12.24 -7.61
N ILE A 251 15.34 12.15 -8.47
CA ILE A 251 13.93 12.03 -8.04
C ILE A 251 13.68 10.70 -7.33
N LYS A 252 14.23 9.58 -7.85
CA LYS A 252 14.14 8.27 -7.19
C LYS A 252 14.84 8.26 -5.82
N ALA A 253 16.00 8.92 -5.72
CA ALA A 253 16.73 9.05 -4.47
C ALA A 253 15.96 9.88 -3.42
N ILE A 254 15.29 10.95 -3.81
CA ILE A 254 14.40 11.75 -2.96
C ILE A 254 13.28 10.88 -2.38
N LEU A 255 12.65 10.04 -3.18
CA LEU A 255 11.62 9.12 -2.69
C LEU A 255 12.17 8.20 -1.60
N ASN A 256 13.33 7.59 -1.84
CA ASN A 256 13.94 6.68 -0.86
C ASN A 256 14.29 7.40 0.46
N GLN A 257 14.73 8.66 0.39
CA GLN A 257 15.12 9.44 1.56
C GLN A 257 13.93 9.89 2.42
N TYR A 258 12.80 10.25 1.80
CA TYR A 258 11.67 10.86 2.49
C TYR A 258 10.44 9.97 2.65
N TYR A 259 10.51 8.72 2.18
CA TYR A 259 9.39 7.80 2.29
C TYR A 259 8.91 7.62 3.74
N ASP A 260 9.83 7.40 4.69
CA ASP A 260 9.48 7.19 6.10
C ASP A 260 8.94 8.48 6.77
N GLN A 261 9.06 9.62 6.11
CA GLN A 261 8.43 10.88 6.48
C GLN A 261 7.09 11.12 5.75
N GLY A 262 6.51 10.07 5.17
CA GLY A 262 5.20 10.11 4.53
C GLY A 262 5.21 10.49 3.03
N LEU A 263 6.37 10.55 2.37
CA LEU A 263 6.44 10.81 0.94
C LEU A 263 6.02 9.58 0.14
N ARG A 264 5.20 9.78 -0.89
CA ARG A 264 4.78 8.80 -1.89
C ARG A 264 5.00 9.37 -3.29
N MET A 265 5.21 8.52 -4.27
CA MET A 265 5.41 8.94 -5.66
C MET A 265 4.51 8.18 -6.60
N ILE A 266 3.90 8.90 -7.53
CA ILE A 266 3.05 8.31 -8.58
C ILE A 266 3.68 8.67 -9.92
N GLU A 267 4.14 7.66 -10.64
CA GLU A 267 4.66 7.84 -11.99
C GLU A 267 3.49 7.93 -12.98
N VAL A 268 3.48 9.01 -13.77
CA VAL A 268 2.44 9.26 -14.77
C VAL A 268 3.10 9.52 -16.11
N TYR A 269 2.75 8.72 -17.09
CA TYR A 269 3.25 8.89 -18.45
C TYR A 269 2.43 9.92 -19.22
N LYS A 270 3.03 10.53 -20.23
CA LYS A 270 2.42 11.61 -21.02
C LYS A 270 1.02 11.27 -21.54
N HIS A 271 0.82 10.06 -22.07
CA HIS A 271 -0.47 9.60 -22.58
C HIS A 271 -1.57 9.45 -21.49
N GLN A 272 -1.20 9.48 -20.22
CA GLN A 272 -2.10 9.37 -19.06
C GLN A 272 -2.47 10.74 -18.45
N PHE A 273 -2.07 11.86 -19.05
CA PHE A 273 -2.36 13.17 -18.47
C PHE A 273 -3.83 13.52 -18.41
N GLN A 274 -4.66 12.91 -19.24
CA GLN A 274 -6.11 13.01 -19.15
C GLN A 274 -6.65 12.44 -17.80
N ASP A 275 -5.96 11.49 -17.22
CA ASP A 275 -6.36 10.79 -15.99
C ASP A 275 -5.90 11.50 -14.70
N LEU A 276 -5.12 12.59 -14.82
CA LEU A 276 -4.54 13.30 -13.68
C LEU A 276 -5.59 13.74 -12.65
N ASN A 277 -6.76 14.15 -13.08
CA ASN A 277 -7.83 14.56 -12.16
C ASN A 277 -8.37 13.37 -11.35
N GLU A 278 -8.50 12.18 -11.96
CA GLU A 278 -8.90 10.96 -11.25
C GLU A 278 -7.83 10.52 -10.27
N VAL A 279 -6.56 10.56 -10.67
CA VAL A 279 -5.42 10.27 -9.79
C VAL A 279 -5.41 11.20 -8.59
N ILE A 280 -5.55 12.52 -8.82
CA ILE A 280 -5.59 13.53 -7.75
C ILE A 280 -6.78 13.29 -6.81
N ALA A 281 -7.95 12.94 -7.33
CA ALA A 281 -9.14 12.67 -6.52
C ALA A 281 -8.93 11.50 -5.54
N GLN A 282 -8.16 10.47 -5.93
CA GLN A 282 -7.87 9.30 -5.08
C GLN A 282 -6.92 9.63 -3.91
N ILE A 283 -6.06 10.66 -4.04
CA ILE A 283 -4.97 10.93 -3.09
C ILE A 283 -5.10 12.26 -2.33
N LYS A 284 -5.95 13.18 -2.78
CA LYS A 284 -6.03 14.54 -2.20
C LYS A 284 -6.41 14.57 -0.73
N ASN A 285 -7.14 13.58 -0.26
CA ASN A 285 -7.63 13.48 1.13
C ASN A 285 -6.84 12.50 2.00
N ARG A 286 -5.72 11.97 1.48
CA ARG A 286 -4.85 11.05 2.23
C ARG A 286 -3.80 11.81 3.04
N ASN A 287 -3.36 11.22 4.12
CA ASN A 287 -2.39 11.84 5.04
C ASN A 287 -0.93 11.82 4.55
N TYR A 288 -0.70 11.39 3.33
CA TYR A 288 0.63 11.36 2.73
C TYR A 288 0.91 12.60 1.89
N LYS A 289 2.20 12.84 1.62
CA LYS A 289 2.69 13.81 0.64
C LYS A 289 2.99 13.10 -0.66
N PHE A 290 2.35 13.50 -1.74
CA PHE A 290 2.47 12.86 -3.04
C PHE A 290 3.27 13.72 -4.02
N ILE A 291 4.24 13.10 -4.68
CA ILE A 291 4.87 13.65 -5.87
C ILE A 291 4.32 12.90 -7.08
N ILE A 292 3.64 13.61 -7.97
CA ILE A 292 3.32 13.11 -9.31
C ILE A 292 4.57 13.30 -10.16
N TYR A 293 5.17 12.20 -10.57
CA TYR A 293 6.42 12.17 -11.32
C TYR A 293 6.18 11.95 -12.80
N MET A 294 6.79 12.82 -13.62
CA MET A 294 6.71 12.77 -15.08
C MET A 294 8.11 12.73 -15.64
N ASP A 295 8.50 11.60 -16.26
CA ASP A 295 9.84 11.44 -16.84
C ASP A 295 9.88 11.89 -18.29
N ASP A 296 11.01 12.49 -18.68
CA ASP A 296 11.34 12.96 -20.04
C ASP A 296 10.22 13.80 -20.71
N LEU A 297 9.73 14.80 -19.96
CA LEU A 297 8.62 15.64 -20.36
C LEU A 297 9.02 16.59 -21.50
N SER A 298 8.33 16.49 -22.63
CA SER A 298 8.46 17.40 -23.77
C SER A 298 7.16 17.44 -24.57
N PHE A 299 6.83 18.59 -25.14
CA PHE A 299 5.63 18.77 -25.95
C PHE A 299 5.96 19.39 -27.31
N GLU A 300 5.26 18.96 -28.32
CA GLU A 300 5.18 19.69 -29.57
C GLU A 300 4.06 20.76 -29.48
N GLU A 301 4.09 21.77 -30.38
CA GLU A 301 3.25 22.98 -30.30
C GLU A 301 1.72 22.72 -30.18
N PHE A 302 1.24 21.60 -30.69
CA PHE A 302 -0.20 21.30 -30.79
C PHE A 302 -0.65 20.09 -29.97
N GLU A 303 0.19 19.59 -29.06
CA GLU A 303 -0.17 18.41 -28.26
C GLU A 303 -1.23 18.73 -27.19
N ILE A 304 -2.30 17.93 -27.18
CA ILE A 304 -3.43 18.11 -26.26
C ILE A 304 -3.01 17.84 -24.78
N GLU A 305 -2.05 16.98 -24.59
CA GLU A 305 -1.51 16.58 -23.28
C GLU A 305 -0.96 17.79 -22.50
N TYR A 306 -0.38 18.76 -23.20
CA TYR A 306 0.04 20.02 -22.58
C TYR A 306 -1.13 20.77 -21.95
N LYS A 307 -2.32 20.75 -22.57
CA LYS A 307 -3.51 21.42 -22.05
C LYS A 307 -4.02 20.74 -20.77
N TYR A 308 -3.99 19.42 -20.71
CA TYR A 308 -4.33 18.68 -19.50
C TYR A 308 -3.39 19.02 -18.34
N LEU A 309 -2.07 18.96 -18.59
CA LEU A 309 -1.08 19.30 -17.58
C LEU A 309 -1.23 20.76 -17.11
N LYS A 310 -1.42 21.69 -18.04
CA LYS A 310 -1.61 23.12 -17.72
C LYS A 310 -2.84 23.31 -16.83
N ALA A 311 -3.97 22.68 -17.14
CA ALA A 311 -5.19 22.78 -16.35
C ALA A 311 -4.96 22.28 -14.90
N VAL A 312 -4.18 21.22 -14.71
CA VAL A 312 -3.84 20.70 -13.37
C VAL A 312 -2.87 21.62 -12.61
N ILE A 313 -1.86 22.19 -13.30
CA ILE A 313 -0.86 23.05 -12.67
C ILE A 313 -1.46 24.41 -12.28
N GLU A 314 -2.22 25.02 -13.17
CA GLU A 314 -2.83 26.35 -12.95
C GLU A 314 -4.02 26.28 -12.00
N GLY A 315 -4.64 25.09 -11.89
CA GLY A 315 -5.86 24.88 -11.11
C GLY A 315 -7.09 25.51 -11.76
N GLY A 316 -8.26 25.07 -11.29
CA GLY A 316 -9.54 25.69 -11.63
C GLY A 316 -10.10 26.47 -10.42
N LEU A 317 -11.41 26.37 -10.19
CA LEU A 317 -12.05 26.91 -8.99
C LEU A 317 -11.72 26.13 -7.71
N GLU A 318 -11.32 24.87 -7.84
CA GLU A 318 -10.90 24.03 -6.72
C GLU A 318 -9.46 24.38 -6.31
N LYS A 319 -9.24 24.62 -5.01
CA LYS A 319 -7.90 24.86 -4.47
C LYS A 319 -7.01 23.63 -4.73
N LYS A 320 -5.82 23.86 -5.27
CA LYS A 320 -4.80 22.80 -5.41
C LYS A 320 -4.57 22.12 -4.06
N PRO A 321 -4.60 20.78 -3.99
CA PRO A 321 -4.32 20.04 -2.76
C PRO A 321 -2.91 20.35 -2.22
N ASP A 322 -2.82 20.66 -0.93
CA ASP A 322 -1.55 21.03 -0.26
C ASP A 322 -0.62 19.79 -0.06
N ASN A 323 -1.12 18.61 -0.35
CA ASN A 323 -0.40 17.35 -0.22
C ASN A 323 0.12 16.78 -1.56
N ILE A 324 0.04 17.54 -2.66
CA ILE A 324 0.45 17.09 -3.99
C ILE A 324 1.40 18.11 -4.65
N LEU A 325 2.56 17.61 -5.12
CA LEU A 325 3.47 18.34 -6.02
C LEU A 325 3.68 17.56 -7.32
N ILE A 326 4.08 18.27 -8.36
CA ILE A 326 4.47 17.69 -9.64
C ILE A 326 5.98 17.89 -9.79
N TYR A 327 6.71 16.77 -10.00
CA TYR A 327 8.11 16.77 -10.36
C TYR A 327 8.26 16.18 -11.76
N ALA A 328 8.98 16.91 -12.62
CA ALA A 328 9.20 16.45 -13.98
C ALA A 328 10.69 16.50 -14.33
N THR A 329 11.10 15.61 -15.22
CA THR A 329 12.40 15.70 -15.88
C THR A 329 12.22 16.09 -17.36
N SER A 330 13.19 16.75 -17.92
CA SER A 330 13.22 17.09 -19.36
C SER A 330 14.65 17.20 -19.86
N ASN A 331 14.85 16.90 -21.12
CA ASN A 331 16.09 17.20 -21.81
C ASN A 331 16.11 18.64 -22.37
N ARG A 332 15.02 19.39 -22.17
CA ARG A 332 14.84 20.78 -22.66
C ARG A 332 14.44 21.70 -21.50
N ARG A 333 14.92 22.94 -21.53
CA ARG A 333 14.50 23.99 -20.59
C ARG A 333 13.08 24.46 -20.84
N HIS A 334 12.70 24.60 -22.11
CA HIS A 334 11.33 24.95 -22.55
C HIS A 334 10.62 23.68 -22.95
N LEU A 335 9.55 23.35 -22.24
CA LEU A 335 8.80 22.10 -22.44
C LEU A 335 8.06 22.06 -23.78
N VAL A 336 7.59 23.22 -24.26
CA VAL A 336 6.93 23.35 -25.55
C VAL A 336 7.94 23.81 -26.60
N ARG A 337 7.98 23.12 -27.73
CA ARG A 337 8.81 23.51 -28.87
C ARG A 337 8.16 24.68 -29.58
N GLU A 338 8.76 25.87 -29.48
CA GLU A 338 8.37 27.01 -30.32
C GLU A 338 9.00 26.85 -31.71
N THR A 339 8.17 26.64 -32.72
CA THR A 339 8.58 26.76 -34.11
C THR A 339 8.37 28.21 -34.55
N PHE A 340 9.45 28.96 -34.66
CA PHE A 340 9.39 30.24 -35.37
C PHE A 340 9.01 29.93 -36.83
N LYS A 341 7.79 30.28 -37.22
CA LYS A 341 7.47 30.43 -38.64
C LYS A 341 8.00 31.80 -39.04
N ASP A 342 9.04 31.79 -39.86
CA ASP A 342 9.46 32.95 -40.64
C ASP A 342 8.30 33.47 -41.50
#